data_9976af41b9186e24a4da938ee9c962f5
#
_entry.id   9976af41b9186e24a4da938ee9c962f5
#
_cell.length_a   1.000
_cell.length_b   1.000
_cell.length_c   1.000
_cell.angle_alpha   90.00
_cell.angle_beta   90.00
_cell.angle_gamma   90.00
#
_symmetry.space_group_name_H-M   'P 1'
#
loop_
_entity.id
_entity.type
_entity.pdbx_description
1 polymer ?
#
loop_
_entity_poly.entity_id
_entity_poly.type
_entity_poly.pdbx_seq_one_letter_code
_entity_poly.pdbx_strand_id
1 'polypeptide(L)'
;MRFIIGICLNGLFLSSALLFAEPPKFRTDADGPVKASEKRKNPKDKKPDDKPDWFQLVEGQFPPQGSAHAVTGEIIQLDHLERRFQIRVDRNDSQDRGVWDLPLDATMLPYGSIWYQGAPAALQDIPLGTHLHGLFYLSDPNDKTPLPDTANNRKTPEWEFRRCFRIEDDFTFHARQKQLWKIDSLDLDAKKLTATLQDNGQPNGKPKLFDLLTSTRVFMGSSIADLKAIQPGQSMLFNLTWGTLYGPGRITDVWLDEASRALVTANQLERHRNHIRERGLPGWVNAVDDDAQIVTITFFDGVDSKLLDELALTNSDKIGWPLFKEPENPSAPKGTIAVARESLMTYDPVNDRKGGNILDIKKIPIEPGSSGVQIRVKCDMMLEGYRPRRIVRFYPATWKVIALPKEEQFHGRE
;
A
#
# COMPACT_ATOMS: atom_id res chain seq x y z
N MET A 1 6.91 -70.28 5.41
CA MET A 1 7.21 -69.70 4.10
C MET A 1 5.97 -68.96 3.65
N ARG A 2 5.91 -67.63 3.92
CA ARG A 2 4.84 -66.75 3.46
C ARG A 2 5.50 -65.52 2.81
N PHE A 3 5.33 -65.43 1.50
CA PHE A 3 5.73 -64.30 0.70
C PHE A 3 4.76 -63.11 0.89
N ILE A 4 5.28 -61.99 1.29
CA ILE A 4 4.56 -60.69 1.28
C ILE A 4 5.02 -59.93 0.08
N ILE A 5 4.12 -59.72 -0.89
CA ILE A 5 4.32 -58.88 -2.07
C ILE A 5 4.02 -57.44 -1.65
N GLY A 6 5.05 -56.61 -1.59
CA GLY A 6 4.91 -55.18 -1.40
C GLY A 6 4.59 -54.49 -2.74
N ILE A 7 3.44 -53.86 -2.81
CA ILE A 7 3.03 -52.98 -3.92
C ILE A 7 3.58 -51.58 -3.65
N CYS A 8 4.62 -51.21 -4.41
CA CYS A 8 5.05 -49.80 -4.45
C CYS A 8 4.06 -48.99 -5.30
N LEU A 9 3.25 -48.15 -4.64
CA LEU A 9 2.50 -47.12 -5.32
C LEU A 9 3.44 -45.94 -5.60
N ASN A 10 3.90 -45.81 -6.84
CA ASN A 10 4.53 -44.62 -7.35
C ASN A 10 3.45 -43.52 -7.53
N GLY A 11 3.34 -42.64 -6.55
CA GLY A 11 2.56 -41.42 -6.68
C GLY A 11 3.26 -40.45 -7.65
N LEU A 12 2.72 -40.32 -8.85
CA LEU A 12 3.07 -39.22 -9.76
C LEU A 12 2.55 -37.92 -9.12
N PHE A 13 3.46 -37.16 -8.51
CA PHE A 13 3.24 -35.76 -8.23
C PHE A 13 3.30 -35.00 -9.56
N LEU A 14 2.14 -34.77 -10.15
CA LEU A 14 1.96 -33.72 -11.15
C LEU A 14 2.14 -32.38 -10.45
N SER A 15 3.39 -31.88 -10.44
CA SER A 15 3.63 -30.48 -10.12
C SER A 15 3.04 -29.67 -11.28
N SER A 16 1.82 -29.14 -11.07
CA SER A 16 1.31 -28.06 -11.90
C SER A 16 2.24 -26.86 -11.68
N ALA A 17 3.24 -26.74 -12.55
CA ALA A 17 3.97 -25.50 -12.72
C ALA A 17 2.91 -24.44 -13.12
N LEU A 18 2.49 -23.63 -12.16
CA LEU A 18 1.81 -22.38 -12.43
C LEU A 18 2.79 -21.58 -13.30
N LEU A 19 2.51 -21.54 -14.59
CA LEU A 19 3.12 -20.61 -15.53
C LEU A 19 2.72 -19.22 -15.04
N PHE A 20 3.51 -18.67 -14.14
CA PHE A 20 3.46 -17.25 -13.84
C PHE A 20 3.87 -16.56 -15.15
N ALA A 21 2.92 -15.89 -15.80
CA ALA A 21 3.27 -14.96 -16.85
C ALA A 21 4.30 -13.99 -16.25
N GLU A 22 5.46 -13.86 -16.89
CA GLU A 22 6.43 -12.86 -16.47
C GLU A 22 5.70 -11.51 -16.39
N PRO A 23 5.87 -10.75 -15.28
CA PRO A 23 5.25 -9.42 -15.20
C PRO A 23 5.76 -8.61 -16.39
N PRO A 24 4.87 -7.86 -17.05
CA PRO A 24 5.28 -7.03 -18.17
C PRO A 24 6.40 -6.10 -17.71
N LYS A 25 7.49 -6.07 -18.47
CA LYS A 25 8.68 -5.29 -18.14
C LYS A 25 8.38 -3.81 -18.31
N PHE A 26 8.30 -3.11 -17.19
CA PHE A 26 8.32 -1.65 -17.22
C PHE A 26 9.73 -1.18 -17.62
N ARG A 27 9.81 -0.14 -18.44
CA ARG A 27 11.10 0.46 -18.79
C ARG A 27 11.71 1.09 -17.54
N THR A 28 12.91 0.67 -17.22
CA THR A 28 13.73 1.22 -16.15
C THR A 28 14.85 2.07 -16.74
N ASP A 29 15.53 2.84 -15.93
CA ASP A 29 16.75 3.57 -16.36
C ASP A 29 17.82 2.64 -16.98
N ALA A 30 17.82 1.35 -16.59
CA ALA A 30 18.71 0.34 -17.15
C ALA A 30 18.42 0.02 -18.63
N ASP A 31 17.21 0.27 -19.12
CA ASP A 31 16.81 0.02 -20.50
C ASP A 31 17.30 1.12 -21.46
N GLY A 32 17.87 2.19 -20.91
CA GLY A 32 18.44 3.31 -21.69
C GLY A 32 17.36 4.20 -22.36
N PRO A 33 17.78 5.16 -23.17
CA PRO A 33 16.87 6.10 -23.80
C PRO A 33 15.92 5.43 -24.79
N VAL A 34 14.69 5.92 -24.84
CA VAL A 34 13.71 5.49 -25.84
C VAL A 34 14.24 5.82 -27.23
N LYS A 35 14.52 4.80 -28.04
CA LYS A 35 14.98 5.04 -29.41
C LYS A 35 13.88 5.70 -30.23
N ALA A 36 14.22 6.65 -31.08
CA ALA A 36 13.26 7.34 -31.96
C ALA A 36 12.47 6.37 -32.88
N SER A 37 12.99 5.17 -33.11
CA SER A 37 12.33 4.10 -33.88
C SER A 37 11.21 3.38 -33.11
N GLU A 38 11.17 3.52 -31.77
CA GLU A 38 10.07 3.01 -30.95
C GLU A 38 8.94 4.04 -30.88
N LYS A 39 8.65 4.68 -32.01
CA LYS A 39 7.47 5.54 -32.15
C LYS A 39 6.24 4.73 -31.81
N ARG A 40 5.37 5.30 -30.97
CA ARG A 40 4.06 4.79 -30.62
C ARG A 40 3.42 4.13 -31.84
N LYS A 41 3.09 2.84 -31.74
CA LYS A 41 2.17 2.22 -32.68
C LYS A 41 0.87 3.00 -32.58
N ASN A 42 0.40 3.51 -33.70
CA ASN A 42 -0.87 4.21 -33.75
C ASN A 42 -1.93 3.27 -33.16
N PRO A 43 -2.80 3.71 -32.24
CA PRO A 43 -3.86 2.85 -31.69
C PRO A 43 -4.73 2.19 -32.77
N LYS A 44 -4.76 2.77 -33.98
CA LYS A 44 -5.47 2.21 -35.16
C LYS A 44 -4.72 1.02 -35.78
N ASP A 45 -3.46 0.81 -35.44
CA ASP A 45 -2.63 -0.29 -35.96
C ASP A 45 -2.68 -1.53 -35.06
N LYS A 46 -3.41 -1.48 -33.92
CA LYS A 46 -3.65 -2.66 -33.08
C LYS A 46 -4.58 -3.61 -33.80
N LYS A 47 -4.07 -4.82 -34.08
CA LYS A 47 -4.92 -5.92 -34.53
C LYS A 47 -5.89 -6.30 -33.40
N PRO A 48 -7.12 -6.74 -33.71
CA PRO A 48 -8.13 -7.12 -32.70
C PRO A 48 -7.69 -8.20 -31.71
N ASP A 49 -6.66 -8.97 -32.06
CA ASP A 49 -6.12 -10.08 -31.26
C ASP A 49 -4.92 -9.69 -30.39
N ASP A 50 -4.43 -8.45 -30.44
CA ASP A 50 -3.37 -7.98 -29.55
C ASP A 50 -3.92 -7.88 -28.11
N LYS A 51 -3.70 -8.96 -27.34
CA LYS A 51 -3.98 -8.95 -25.89
C LYS A 51 -3.16 -7.81 -25.25
N PRO A 52 -3.74 -7.06 -24.31
CA PRO A 52 -2.97 -6.07 -23.58
C PRO A 52 -1.79 -6.76 -22.90
N ASP A 53 -0.59 -6.26 -23.07
CA ASP A 53 0.64 -6.76 -22.44
C ASP A 53 0.64 -6.62 -20.91
N TRP A 54 -0.43 -6.07 -20.33
CA TRP A 54 -0.56 -5.67 -18.94
C TRP A 54 -1.66 -6.45 -18.25
N PHE A 55 -1.36 -6.87 -17.00
CA PHE A 55 -2.36 -7.53 -16.17
C PHE A 55 -3.54 -6.57 -15.93
N GLN A 56 -4.74 -7.04 -16.20
CA GLN A 56 -5.97 -6.30 -15.92
C GLN A 56 -6.55 -6.77 -14.59
N LEU A 57 -6.86 -5.81 -13.71
CA LEU A 57 -7.49 -6.11 -12.43
C LEU A 57 -8.88 -6.70 -12.64
N VAL A 58 -9.21 -7.71 -11.86
CA VAL A 58 -10.53 -8.34 -11.86
C VAL A 58 -11.26 -7.91 -10.59
N GLU A 59 -12.46 -7.36 -10.75
CA GLU A 59 -13.27 -6.91 -9.62
C GLU A 59 -13.55 -8.05 -8.64
N GLY A 60 -13.33 -7.79 -7.34
CA GLY A 60 -13.55 -8.77 -6.28
C GLY A 60 -12.49 -9.87 -6.19
N GLN A 61 -11.35 -9.72 -6.85
CA GLN A 61 -10.21 -10.62 -6.76
C GLN A 61 -8.95 -9.84 -6.40
N PHE A 62 -8.09 -10.45 -5.58
CA PHE A 62 -6.76 -9.94 -5.34
C PHE A 62 -5.87 -10.24 -6.55
N PRO A 63 -4.96 -9.34 -6.92
CA PRO A 63 -4.08 -9.54 -8.06
C PRO A 63 -3.00 -10.58 -7.74
N PRO A 64 -2.50 -11.30 -8.74
CA PRO A 64 -1.36 -12.20 -8.56
C PRO A 64 -0.10 -11.45 -8.12
N GLN A 65 0.74 -12.11 -7.35
CA GLN A 65 2.03 -11.54 -6.98
C GLN A 65 2.89 -11.24 -8.20
N GLY A 66 3.56 -10.08 -8.20
CA GLY A 66 4.46 -9.68 -9.28
C GLY A 66 3.75 -9.18 -10.55
N SER A 67 2.43 -9.02 -10.53
CA SER A 67 1.68 -8.50 -11.68
C SER A 67 1.63 -6.97 -11.77
N ALA A 68 2.04 -6.27 -10.70
CA ALA A 68 2.08 -4.82 -10.66
C ALA A 68 3.37 -4.25 -11.25
N HIS A 69 3.31 -3.02 -11.73
CA HIS A 69 4.44 -2.28 -12.29
C HIS A 69 5.10 -1.40 -11.23
N ALA A 70 6.43 -1.49 -11.12
CA ALA A 70 7.20 -0.63 -10.23
C ALA A 70 7.42 0.74 -10.89
N VAL A 71 7.10 1.80 -10.14
CA VAL A 71 7.34 3.19 -10.53
C VAL A 71 7.86 3.95 -9.33
N THR A 72 8.90 4.75 -9.53
CA THR A 72 9.43 5.66 -8.52
C THR A 72 9.16 7.10 -8.90
N GLY A 73 9.01 7.96 -7.91
CA GLY A 73 8.76 9.37 -8.13
C GLY A 73 8.39 10.10 -6.86
N GLU A 74 8.20 11.39 -6.99
CA GLU A 74 7.88 12.31 -5.91
C GLU A 74 6.37 12.55 -5.83
N ILE A 75 5.79 12.45 -4.63
CA ILE A 75 4.41 12.85 -4.40
C ILE A 75 4.31 14.38 -4.36
N ILE A 76 3.50 14.98 -5.23
CA ILE A 76 3.40 16.43 -5.35
C ILE A 76 2.03 16.99 -4.98
N GLN A 77 1.02 16.16 -4.95
CA GLN A 77 -0.33 16.48 -4.51
C GLN A 77 -0.97 15.23 -3.90
N LEU A 78 -1.83 15.40 -2.91
CA LEU A 78 -2.61 14.31 -2.34
C LEU A 78 -4.00 14.79 -1.93
N ASP A 79 -4.95 13.88 -2.06
CA ASP A 79 -6.28 13.93 -1.49
C ASP A 79 -6.46 12.67 -0.63
N HIS A 80 -6.28 12.83 0.68
CA HIS A 80 -6.31 11.70 1.61
C HIS A 80 -7.73 11.13 1.78
N LEU A 81 -8.77 11.92 1.54
CA LEU A 81 -10.17 11.47 1.64
C LEU A 81 -10.51 10.49 0.51
N GLU A 82 -10.22 10.87 -0.72
CA GLU A 82 -10.45 10.03 -1.89
C GLU A 82 -9.29 9.04 -2.16
N ARG A 83 -8.25 9.04 -1.30
CA ARG A 83 -7.04 8.24 -1.45
C ARG A 83 -6.39 8.40 -2.82
N ARG A 84 -6.37 9.65 -3.31
CA ARG A 84 -5.77 10.05 -4.59
C ARG A 84 -4.52 10.86 -4.36
N PHE A 85 -3.59 10.75 -5.28
CA PHE A 85 -2.39 11.56 -5.26
C PHE A 85 -1.84 11.76 -6.67
N GLN A 86 -0.95 12.72 -6.81
CA GLN A 86 -0.16 12.91 -8.03
C GLN A 86 1.29 12.57 -7.75
N ILE A 87 1.87 11.78 -8.65
CA ILE A 87 3.28 11.41 -8.61
C ILE A 87 4.00 11.99 -9.83
N ARG A 88 5.12 12.64 -9.59
CA ARG A 88 6.07 13.00 -10.63
C ARG A 88 7.08 11.89 -10.75
N VAL A 89 7.00 11.14 -11.85
CA VAL A 89 7.81 9.94 -12.06
C VAL A 89 9.28 10.34 -12.29
N ASP A 90 10.17 9.58 -11.68
CA ASP A 90 11.60 9.67 -11.94
C ASP A 90 11.91 9.40 -13.40
N ARG A 91 12.86 10.13 -13.94
CA ARG A 91 13.39 9.88 -15.26
C ARG A 91 14.86 10.25 -15.34
N ASN A 92 15.54 9.73 -16.31
CA ASN A 92 16.89 10.17 -16.65
C ASN A 92 16.84 11.24 -17.75
N ASP A 93 17.95 11.97 -17.94
CA ASP A 93 18.05 13.06 -18.91
C ASP A 93 17.91 12.63 -20.38
N SER A 94 17.94 11.32 -20.64
CA SER A 94 17.79 10.77 -21.99
C SER A 94 16.33 10.54 -22.39
N GLN A 95 15.38 10.67 -21.45
CA GLN A 95 13.95 10.50 -21.73
C GLN A 95 13.33 11.80 -22.25
N ASP A 96 12.28 11.66 -23.05
CA ASP A 96 11.56 12.81 -23.61
C ASP A 96 10.91 13.65 -22.51
N ARG A 97 11.32 14.92 -22.44
CA ARG A 97 10.84 15.89 -21.44
C ARG A 97 9.35 16.21 -21.55
N GLY A 98 8.77 16.09 -22.72
CA GLY A 98 7.39 16.55 -22.96
C GLY A 98 6.32 15.73 -22.25
N VAL A 99 6.57 14.45 -21.99
CA VAL A 99 5.60 13.50 -21.46
C VAL A 99 5.87 13.19 -19.98
N TRP A 100 7.15 13.03 -19.64
CA TRP A 100 7.57 12.57 -18.32
C TRP A 100 7.64 13.66 -17.25
N ASP A 101 7.59 14.93 -17.64
CA ASP A 101 7.56 16.05 -16.69
C ASP A 101 6.17 16.30 -16.10
N LEU A 102 5.15 15.65 -16.65
CA LEU A 102 3.79 15.83 -16.16
C LEU A 102 3.53 14.90 -14.97
N PRO A 103 2.87 15.40 -13.93
CA PRO A 103 2.39 14.57 -12.86
C PRO A 103 1.39 13.54 -13.37
N LEU A 104 1.43 12.34 -12.81
CA LEU A 104 0.48 11.28 -13.09
C LEU A 104 -0.49 11.14 -11.93
N ASP A 105 -1.77 11.14 -12.24
CA ASP A 105 -2.82 10.90 -11.26
C ASP A 105 -2.89 9.42 -10.90
N ALA A 106 -2.93 9.14 -9.61
CA ALA A 106 -3.05 7.80 -9.08
C ALA A 106 -4.13 7.74 -7.99
N THR A 107 -4.88 6.65 -7.99
CA THR A 107 -5.85 6.33 -6.94
C THR A 107 -5.45 5.02 -6.29
N MET A 108 -5.36 5.01 -4.96
CA MET A 108 -5.10 3.78 -4.23
C MET A 108 -6.24 2.77 -4.45
N LEU A 109 -5.90 1.53 -4.72
CA LEU A 109 -6.87 0.43 -4.63
C LEU A 109 -7.40 0.32 -3.21
N PRO A 110 -8.65 -0.14 -3.01
CA PRO A 110 -9.20 -0.32 -1.66
C PRO A 110 -8.31 -1.19 -0.76
N TYR A 111 -7.77 -2.26 -1.34
CA TYR A 111 -6.82 -3.18 -0.70
C TYR A 111 -5.34 -2.75 -0.90
N GLY A 112 -5.11 -1.56 -1.43
CA GLY A 112 -3.77 -1.01 -1.59
C GLY A 112 -3.19 -0.55 -0.26
N SER A 113 -1.90 -0.83 -0.03
CA SER A 113 -1.18 -0.53 1.19
C SER A 113 -0.25 0.68 1.05
N ILE A 114 -0.13 1.42 2.14
CA ILE A 114 0.73 2.60 2.26
C ILE A 114 1.71 2.34 3.39
N TRP A 115 2.99 2.57 3.13
CA TRP A 115 4.05 2.35 4.09
C TRP A 115 4.94 3.59 4.19
N TYR A 116 5.22 4.02 5.39
CA TYR A 116 6.04 5.20 5.66
C TYR A 116 6.86 4.98 6.92
N GLN A 117 8.15 5.31 6.83
CA GLN A 117 9.09 5.16 7.97
C GLN A 117 9.08 3.74 8.59
N GLY A 118 8.98 2.71 7.74
CA GLY A 118 9.07 1.31 8.13
C GLY A 118 7.78 0.68 8.70
N ALA A 119 6.68 1.42 8.73
CA ALA A 119 5.41 0.94 9.27
C ALA A 119 4.24 1.24 8.31
N PRO A 120 3.09 0.54 8.46
CA PRO A 120 1.87 0.91 7.76
C PRO A 120 1.48 2.37 8.06
N ALA A 121 0.87 3.03 7.07
CA ALA A 121 0.56 4.44 7.12
C ALA A 121 -0.78 4.76 6.43
N ALA A 122 -1.24 5.98 6.61
CA ALA A 122 -2.29 6.60 5.80
C ALA A 122 -1.67 7.62 4.83
N LEU A 123 -2.38 7.96 3.76
CA LEU A 123 -1.85 8.88 2.75
C LEU A 123 -1.48 10.26 3.34
N GLN A 124 -2.22 10.71 4.34
CA GLN A 124 -1.97 11.96 5.06
C GLN A 124 -0.70 11.96 5.92
N ASP A 125 -0.10 10.78 6.17
CA ASP A 125 1.14 10.68 6.93
C ASP A 125 2.37 11.01 6.06
N ILE A 126 2.21 11.02 4.73
CA ILE A 126 3.28 11.25 3.78
C ILE A 126 3.38 12.74 3.46
N PRO A 127 4.49 13.41 3.80
CA PRO A 127 4.71 14.80 3.41
C PRO A 127 4.78 14.97 1.88
N LEU A 128 4.24 16.07 1.37
CA LEU A 128 4.45 16.44 -0.03
C LEU A 128 5.94 16.61 -0.32
N GLY A 129 6.36 16.19 -1.49
CA GLY A 129 7.75 16.17 -1.91
C GLY A 129 8.51 14.90 -1.49
N THR A 130 7.88 13.95 -0.80
CA THR A 130 8.51 12.67 -0.46
C THR A 130 8.68 11.83 -1.73
N HIS A 131 9.88 11.32 -1.95
CA HIS A 131 10.15 10.32 -2.99
C HIS A 131 9.58 8.96 -2.56
N LEU A 132 8.91 8.28 -3.48
CA LEU A 132 8.17 7.04 -3.24
C LEU A 132 8.57 5.96 -4.23
N HIS A 133 8.54 4.73 -3.76
CA HIS A 133 8.53 3.52 -4.56
C HIS A 133 7.10 2.99 -4.62
N GLY A 134 6.54 2.89 -5.80
CA GLY A 134 5.15 2.49 -6.00
C GLY A 134 4.99 1.25 -6.85
N LEU A 135 3.88 0.53 -6.63
CA LEU A 135 3.41 -0.58 -7.45
C LEU A 135 2.04 -0.21 -8.01
N PHE A 136 1.92 -0.24 -9.33
CA PHE A 136 0.76 0.29 -10.03
C PHE A 136 0.17 -0.69 -11.05
N TYR A 137 -1.10 -0.52 -11.30
CA TYR A 137 -1.83 -1.14 -12.41
C TYR A 137 -2.39 -0.05 -13.30
N LEU A 138 -2.52 -0.34 -14.58
CA LEU A 138 -3.21 0.55 -15.50
C LEU A 138 -4.69 0.68 -15.11
N SER A 139 -5.29 1.79 -15.48
CA SER A 139 -6.73 1.96 -15.39
C SER A 139 -7.44 0.93 -16.27
N ASP A 140 -8.65 0.56 -15.86
CA ASP A 140 -9.54 -0.24 -16.72
C ASP A 140 -9.73 0.47 -18.06
N PRO A 141 -9.56 -0.22 -19.22
CA PRO A 141 -9.83 0.37 -20.53
C PRO A 141 -11.26 0.91 -20.69
N ASN A 142 -12.19 0.41 -19.87
CA ASN A 142 -13.58 0.85 -19.86
C ASN A 142 -13.83 1.98 -18.82
N ASP A 143 -12.85 2.35 -18.02
CA ASP A 143 -12.97 3.45 -17.08
C ASP A 143 -13.12 4.77 -17.84
N LYS A 144 -14.34 5.33 -17.78
CA LYS A 144 -14.71 6.59 -18.41
C LYS A 144 -14.54 7.80 -17.50
N THR A 145 -13.93 7.61 -16.32
CA THR A 145 -13.66 8.73 -15.41
C THR A 145 -12.84 9.77 -16.17
N PRO A 146 -13.32 11.02 -16.30
CA PRO A 146 -12.57 12.04 -17.01
C PRO A 146 -11.24 12.27 -16.31
N LEU A 147 -10.18 12.33 -17.13
CA LEU A 147 -8.87 12.79 -16.66
C LEU A 147 -8.98 14.26 -16.26
N PRO A 148 -8.25 14.68 -15.23
CA PRO A 148 -8.11 16.11 -14.95
C PRO A 148 -7.68 16.83 -16.22
N ASP A 149 -8.31 17.96 -16.51
CA ASP A 149 -7.91 18.82 -17.63
C ASP A 149 -6.45 19.24 -17.47
N THR A 150 -5.57 18.55 -18.19
CA THR A 150 -4.21 19.03 -18.35
C THR A 150 -4.30 20.23 -19.30
N ALA A 151 -4.09 21.41 -18.76
CA ALA A 151 -4.10 22.66 -19.51
C ALA A 151 -3.15 22.60 -20.70
N ASN A 152 -3.52 22.11 -21.83
CA ASN A 152 -2.82 22.20 -23.11
C ASN A 152 -3.06 21.04 -24.07
N ASN A 153 -4.15 20.29 -23.97
CA ASN A 153 -4.44 19.16 -24.89
C ASN A 153 -3.26 18.19 -25.10
N ARG A 154 -2.38 18.09 -24.10
CA ARG A 154 -1.26 17.16 -24.16
C ARG A 154 -1.82 15.75 -24.02
N LYS A 155 -1.51 14.90 -24.97
CA LYS A 155 -1.87 13.49 -24.93
C LYS A 155 -1.34 12.91 -23.65
N THR A 156 -2.22 12.36 -22.81
CA THR A 156 -1.85 11.56 -21.66
C THR A 156 -0.91 10.45 -22.10
N PRO A 157 0.14 10.17 -21.33
CA PRO A 157 1.01 9.03 -21.59
C PRO A 157 0.20 7.75 -21.70
N GLU A 158 0.65 6.77 -22.47
CA GLU A 158 0.01 5.46 -22.58
C GLU A 158 -0.10 4.72 -21.23
N TRP A 159 0.67 5.15 -20.24
CA TRP A 159 0.71 4.63 -18.87
C TRP A 159 -0.05 5.57 -17.93
N GLU A 160 -1.31 5.36 -17.85
CA GLU A 160 -2.10 5.99 -16.82
C GLU A 160 -2.05 5.13 -15.56
N PHE A 161 -1.22 5.49 -14.58
CA PHE A 161 -1.13 4.78 -13.31
C PHE A 161 -2.28 5.17 -12.40
N ARG A 162 -3.50 4.83 -12.79
CA ARG A 162 -4.68 5.19 -12.03
C ARG A 162 -4.93 4.31 -10.82
N ARG A 163 -4.37 3.10 -10.79
CA ARG A 163 -4.62 2.10 -9.75
C ARG A 163 -3.34 1.80 -9.02
N CYS A 164 -3.19 2.38 -7.85
CA CYS A 164 -2.02 2.16 -7.00
C CYS A 164 -2.28 1.04 -6.01
N PHE A 165 -1.41 0.02 -6.05
CA PHE A 165 -1.48 -1.13 -5.16
C PHE A 165 -0.65 -0.93 -3.89
N ARG A 166 0.52 -0.29 -4.01
CA ARG A 166 1.42 -0.06 -2.88
C ARG A 166 2.24 1.18 -3.13
N ILE A 167 2.48 1.96 -2.07
CA ILE A 167 3.50 2.99 -2.03
C ILE A 167 4.31 2.87 -0.75
N GLU A 168 5.60 3.14 -0.84
CA GLU A 168 6.52 3.17 0.29
C GLU A 168 7.60 4.23 0.07
N ASP A 169 8.06 4.88 1.15
CA ASP A 169 9.18 5.83 1.11
C ASP A 169 10.53 5.10 0.98
N ASP A 170 11.62 5.85 0.69
CA ASP A 170 12.96 5.28 0.54
C ASP A 170 13.42 4.53 1.80
N PHE A 171 13.12 5.09 2.98
CA PHE A 171 13.40 4.44 4.25
C PHE A 171 12.79 3.04 4.31
N THR A 172 11.48 2.94 4.06
CA THR A 172 10.76 1.68 4.12
C THR A 172 11.24 0.70 3.06
N PHE A 173 11.43 1.21 1.83
CA PHE A 173 11.89 0.39 0.70
C PHE A 173 13.21 -0.29 1.01
N HIS A 174 14.21 0.45 1.47
CA HIS A 174 15.53 -0.10 1.80
C HIS A 174 15.51 -0.95 3.07
N ALA A 175 14.79 -0.52 4.11
CA ALA A 175 14.67 -1.29 5.36
C ALA A 175 14.06 -2.67 5.12
N ARG A 176 13.00 -2.76 4.30
CA ARG A 176 12.34 -4.02 3.95
C ARG A 176 13.26 -4.97 3.19
N GLN A 177 14.16 -4.44 2.39
CA GLN A 177 15.16 -5.20 1.66
C GLN A 177 16.43 -5.50 2.49
N LYS A 178 16.46 -5.08 3.77
CA LYS A 178 17.65 -5.19 4.66
C LYS A 178 18.88 -4.47 4.11
N GLN A 179 18.62 -3.37 3.40
CA GLN A 179 19.64 -2.51 2.80
C GLN A 179 19.89 -1.28 3.69
N LEU A 180 21.13 -0.82 3.71
CA LEU A 180 21.56 0.41 4.35
C LEU A 180 22.50 1.17 3.41
N TRP A 181 22.55 2.48 3.55
CA TRP A 181 23.52 3.32 2.87
C TRP A 181 24.73 3.54 3.76
N LYS A 182 25.91 3.11 3.32
CA LYS A 182 27.17 3.41 3.99
C LYS A 182 27.72 4.72 3.46
N ILE A 183 28.04 5.64 4.36
CA ILE A 183 28.58 6.95 4.03
C ILE A 183 30.04 6.79 3.65
N ASP A 184 30.39 7.17 2.42
CA ASP A 184 31.75 7.15 1.90
C ASP A 184 32.46 8.48 2.18
N SER A 185 31.78 9.59 1.91
CA SER A 185 32.31 10.94 2.16
C SER A 185 31.21 11.97 2.39
N LEU A 186 31.55 13.04 3.11
CA LEU A 186 30.70 14.17 3.37
C LEU A 186 31.48 15.46 3.12
N ASP A 187 30.92 16.34 2.29
CA ASP A 187 31.38 17.72 2.09
C ASP A 187 30.28 18.67 2.59
N LEU A 188 30.51 19.24 3.77
CA LEU A 188 29.56 20.16 4.40
C LEU A 188 29.49 21.51 3.72
N ASP A 189 30.59 21.99 3.14
CA ASP A 189 30.63 23.28 2.45
C ASP A 189 29.87 23.21 1.12
N ALA A 190 30.10 22.15 0.36
CA ALA A 190 29.37 21.86 -0.88
C ALA A 190 27.98 21.25 -0.63
N LYS A 191 27.67 20.85 0.62
CA LYS A 191 26.46 20.10 1.00
C LYS A 191 26.25 18.85 0.15
N LYS A 192 27.30 18.08 -0.03
CA LYS A 192 27.32 16.84 -0.79
C LYS A 192 27.66 15.66 0.10
N LEU A 193 26.92 14.58 -0.14
CA LEU A 193 27.13 13.30 0.56
C LEU A 193 27.28 12.21 -0.50
N THR A 194 28.34 11.43 -0.40
CA THR A 194 28.51 10.21 -1.21
C THR A 194 28.27 9.01 -0.34
N ALA A 195 27.46 8.09 -0.78
CA ALA A 195 27.16 6.86 -0.07
C ALA A 195 27.00 5.67 -1.03
N THR A 196 27.38 4.49 -0.53
CA THR A 196 27.25 3.22 -1.23
C THR A 196 26.15 2.39 -0.60
N LEU A 197 25.21 1.94 -1.41
CA LEU A 197 24.18 1.01 -0.95
C LEU A 197 24.83 -0.32 -0.53
N GLN A 198 24.43 -0.83 0.61
CA GLN A 198 24.82 -2.14 1.10
C GLN A 198 23.63 -3.06 1.19
N ASP A 199 23.80 -4.28 0.72
CA ASP A 199 22.85 -5.37 0.88
C ASP A 199 23.45 -6.42 1.81
N ASN A 200 22.79 -6.66 2.95
CA ASN A 200 23.35 -7.55 3.98
C ASN A 200 24.81 -7.23 4.36
N GLY A 201 25.17 -5.94 4.39
CA GLY A 201 26.52 -5.46 4.73
C GLY A 201 27.55 -5.54 3.60
N GLN A 202 27.18 -5.99 2.42
CA GLN A 202 28.05 -6.02 1.24
C GLN A 202 27.70 -4.88 0.29
N PRO A 203 28.68 -4.20 -0.32
CA PRO A 203 28.41 -3.16 -1.31
C PRO A 203 27.54 -3.67 -2.47
N ASN A 204 26.48 -2.95 -2.76
CA ASN A 204 25.58 -3.20 -3.89
C ASN A 204 25.58 -1.99 -4.82
N GLY A 205 26.40 -2.06 -5.86
CA GLY A 205 26.53 -1.02 -6.87
C GLY A 205 27.66 -0.04 -6.60
N LYS A 206 27.65 1.08 -7.34
CA LYS A 206 28.64 2.15 -7.26
C LYS A 206 28.22 3.21 -6.23
N PRO A 207 29.18 3.95 -5.64
CA PRO A 207 28.85 5.10 -4.82
C PRO A 207 27.96 6.10 -5.57
N LYS A 208 26.93 6.60 -4.88
CA LYS A 208 26.01 7.63 -5.40
C LYS A 208 26.22 8.93 -4.65
N LEU A 209 26.09 10.02 -5.40
CA LEU A 209 26.16 11.38 -4.86
C LEU A 209 24.75 11.86 -4.51
N PHE A 210 24.59 12.52 -3.38
CA PHE A 210 23.35 13.11 -2.92
C PHE A 210 23.59 14.56 -2.48
N ASP A 211 22.54 15.38 -2.59
CA ASP A 211 22.53 16.75 -2.06
C ASP A 211 21.91 16.77 -0.65
N LEU A 212 22.55 17.47 0.25
CA LEU A 212 21.98 17.82 1.55
C LEU A 212 21.32 19.20 1.44
N LEU A 213 20.09 19.30 1.89
CA LEU A 213 19.39 20.57 1.96
C LEU A 213 19.75 21.30 3.25
N THR A 214 19.54 22.62 3.28
CA THR A 214 19.61 23.38 4.54
C THR A 214 18.56 22.91 5.55
N SER A 215 17.48 22.32 5.06
CA SER A 215 16.38 21.76 5.83
C SER A 215 16.52 20.26 6.12
N THR A 216 17.62 19.63 5.68
CA THR A 216 17.85 18.20 5.99
C THR A 216 17.90 18.00 7.49
N ARG A 217 17.04 17.11 8.01
CA ARG A 217 17.01 16.73 9.42
C ARG A 217 17.82 15.47 9.64
N VAL A 218 18.60 15.46 10.68
CA VAL A 218 19.41 14.31 11.07
C VAL A 218 18.91 13.78 12.39
N PHE A 219 18.57 12.51 12.45
CA PHE A 219 18.10 11.84 13.66
C PHE A 219 19.15 10.87 14.17
N MET A 220 19.45 10.99 15.48
CA MET A 220 20.38 10.12 16.20
C MET A 220 19.79 9.81 17.56
N GLY A 221 19.57 8.52 17.85
CA GLY A 221 18.83 8.12 19.05
C GLY A 221 17.41 8.73 19.06
N SER A 222 17.10 9.45 20.12
CA SER A 222 15.80 10.16 20.28
C SER A 222 15.86 11.65 19.96
N SER A 223 16.95 12.14 19.38
CA SER A 223 17.21 13.58 19.21
C SER A 223 17.46 13.95 17.75
N ILE A 224 17.21 15.21 17.42
CA ILE A 224 17.68 15.82 16.18
C ILE A 224 19.12 16.26 16.40
N ALA A 225 19.99 15.88 15.47
CA ALA A 225 21.41 16.22 15.48
C ALA A 225 21.73 17.24 14.38
N ASP A 226 22.93 17.83 14.46
CA ASP A 226 23.49 18.66 13.40
C ASP A 226 24.00 17.80 12.23
N LEU A 227 24.10 18.36 11.03
CA LEU A 227 24.67 17.69 9.85
C LEU A 227 26.10 17.16 10.12
N LYS A 228 26.84 17.78 11.02
CA LYS A 228 28.18 17.34 11.44
C LYS A 228 28.20 15.99 12.15
N ALA A 229 27.05 15.50 12.61
CA ALA A 229 26.94 14.16 13.19
C ALA A 229 27.06 13.05 12.14
N ILE A 230 26.88 13.39 10.87
CA ILE A 230 27.06 12.46 9.74
C ILE A 230 28.57 12.25 9.54
N GLN A 231 29.04 11.03 9.70
CA GLN A 231 30.46 10.70 9.58
C GLN A 231 30.70 9.60 8.53
N PRO A 232 31.78 9.69 7.74
CA PRO A 232 32.18 8.60 6.85
C PRO A 232 32.31 7.27 7.61
N GLY A 233 31.88 6.19 6.98
CA GLY A 233 31.88 4.84 7.55
C GLY A 233 30.59 4.45 8.30
N GLN A 234 29.76 5.41 8.70
CA GLN A 234 28.45 5.10 9.31
C GLN A 234 27.48 4.53 8.27
N SER A 235 26.51 3.76 8.76
CA SER A 235 25.39 3.27 7.96
C SER A 235 24.11 3.99 8.33
N MET A 236 23.35 4.42 7.34
CA MET A 236 22.14 5.20 7.52
C MET A 236 21.00 4.72 6.64
N LEU A 237 19.77 5.14 6.98
CA LEU A 237 18.65 5.25 6.07
C LEU A 237 18.27 6.73 5.92
N PHE A 238 17.68 7.06 4.79
CA PHE A 238 17.22 8.43 4.53
C PHE A 238 16.01 8.43 3.61
N ASN A 239 15.31 9.55 3.59
CA ASN A 239 14.30 9.85 2.58
C ASN A 239 14.81 10.94 1.65
N LEU A 240 14.42 10.82 0.39
CA LEU A 240 14.68 11.80 -0.64
C LEU A 240 13.45 12.71 -0.84
N THR A 241 13.72 13.89 -1.33
CA THR A 241 12.77 14.69 -2.07
C THR A 241 13.29 14.83 -3.49
N TRP A 242 12.45 15.31 -4.37
CA TRP A 242 12.77 15.51 -5.76
C TRP A 242 14.25 15.67 -6.08
N GLY A 243 14.81 14.82 -6.92
CA GLY A 243 16.20 14.94 -7.21
C GLY A 243 16.74 14.20 -8.41
N THR A 244 16.02 13.23 -8.92
CA THR A 244 16.57 12.39 -9.99
C THR A 244 16.49 13.00 -11.38
N LEU A 245 15.71 14.08 -11.58
CA LEU A 245 15.54 14.72 -12.88
C LEU A 245 16.72 15.55 -13.35
N TYR A 246 17.41 16.22 -12.43
CA TYR A 246 18.40 17.28 -12.75
C TYR A 246 19.66 17.18 -11.92
N GLY A 247 19.96 16.04 -11.37
CA GLY A 247 21.15 15.85 -10.56
C GLY A 247 20.98 14.82 -9.46
N PRO A 248 21.85 14.84 -8.46
CA PRO A 248 21.79 13.93 -7.34
C PRO A 248 20.49 14.09 -6.56
N GLY A 249 20.01 12.99 -5.98
CA GLY A 249 18.87 12.99 -5.08
C GLY A 249 19.09 13.94 -3.90
N ARG A 250 18.02 14.58 -3.43
CA ARG A 250 18.06 15.54 -2.32
C ARG A 250 17.53 14.89 -1.06
N ILE A 251 18.38 14.79 -0.05
CA ILE A 251 18.05 14.16 1.22
C ILE A 251 17.25 15.11 2.10
N THR A 252 16.09 14.66 2.58
CA THR A 252 15.25 15.40 3.54
C THR A 252 15.49 14.98 4.97
N ASP A 253 15.53 13.69 5.21
CA ASP A 253 15.65 13.10 6.55
C ASP A 253 16.70 12.00 6.55
N VAL A 254 17.51 11.96 7.58
CA VAL A 254 18.56 10.95 7.76
C VAL A 254 18.41 10.31 9.13
N TRP A 255 18.45 9.00 9.20
CA TRP A 255 18.49 8.21 10.44
C TRP A 255 19.81 7.46 10.53
N LEU A 256 20.69 7.96 11.42
CA LEU A 256 22.10 7.52 11.53
C LEU A 256 22.29 6.19 12.25
N ASP A 257 21.37 5.84 13.15
CA ASP A 257 21.53 4.67 13.99
C ASP A 257 20.25 3.83 14.07
N GLU A 258 20.38 2.62 14.63
CA GLU A 258 19.26 1.72 14.79
C GLU A 258 18.20 2.27 15.76
N ALA A 259 18.63 2.99 16.80
CA ALA A 259 17.72 3.55 17.79
C ALA A 259 16.79 4.60 17.17
N SER A 260 17.32 5.52 16.35
CA SER A 260 16.49 6.51 15.64
C SER A 260 15.57 5.87 14.62
N ARG A 261 16.03 4.84 13.89
CA ARG A 261 15.19 4.07 12.97
C ARG A 261 14.04 3.34 13.68
N ALA A 262 14.37 2.65 14.78
CA ALA A 262 13.36 1.94 15.57
C ALA A 262 12.34 2.91 16.19
N LEU A 263 12.77 4.05 16.67
CA LEU A 263 11.90 5.06 17.26
C LEU A 263 10.91 5.63 16.25
N VAL A 264 11.37 6.01 15.06
CA VAL A 264 10.50 6.59 14.03
C VAL A 264 9.48 5.55 13.54
N THR A 265 9.91 4.30 13.36
CA THR A 265 9.01 3.20 12.98
C THR A 265 7.96 2.93 14.07
N ALA A 266 8.36 2.93 15.35
CA ALA A 266 7.42 2.73 16.46
C ALA A 266 6.38 3.86 16.54
N ASN A 267 6.80 5.12 16.36
CA ASN A 267 5.91 6.27 16.36
C ASN A 267 4.91 6.22 15.19
N GLN A 268 5.37 5.84 14.00
CA GLN A 268 4.48 5.67 12.85
C GLN A 268 3.49 4.51 13.05
N LEU A 269 3.97 3.41 13.62
CA LEU A 269 3.12 2.25 13.91
C LEU A 269 2.02 2.58 14.92
N GLU A 270 2.34 3.36 15.96
CA GLU A 270 1.34 3.81 16.93
C GLU A 270 0.30 4.74 16.28
N ARG A 271 0.75 5.69 15.46
CA ARG A 271 -0.13 6.58 14.70
C ARG A 271 -1.08 5.78 13.79
N HIS A 272 -0.54 4.78 13.08
CA HIS A 272 -1.34 3.88 12.25
C HIS A 272 -2.37 3.10 13.08
N ARG A 273 -1.98 2.53 14.23
CA ARG A 273 -2.91 1.79 15.09
C ARG A 273 -4.08 2.66 15.55
N ASN A 274 -3.80 3.90 15.95
CA ASN A 274 -4.83 4.84 16.36
C ASN A 274 -5.76 5.18 15.18
N HIS A 275 -5.20 5.46 14.00
CA HIS A 275 -5.96 5.71 12.78
C HIS A 275 -6.91 4.56 12.43
N ILE A 276 -6.43 3.32 12.50
CA ILE A 276 -7.27 2.15 12.18
C ILE A 276 -8.32 1.89 13.28
N ARG A 277 -8.00 2.06 14.56
CA ARG A 277 -9.00 1.93 15.64
C ARG A 277 -10.14 2.92 15.52
N GLU A 278 -9.84 4.13 15.08
CA GLU A 278 -10.85 5.16 14.83
C GLU A 278 -11.73 4.87 13.61
N ARG A 279 -11.16 4.28 12.57
CA ARG A 279 -11.82 4.13 11.26
C ARG A 279 -12.25 2.70 10.93
N GLY A 280 -11.92 1.73 11.77
CA GLY A 280 -12.23 0.31 11.57
C GLY A 280 -11.26 -0.41 10.64
N LEU A 281 -11.23 -1.73 10.73
CA LEU A 281 -10.45 -2.62 9.87
C LEU A 281 -11.08 -2.65 8.47
N PRO A 282 -10.35 -2.30 7.41
CA PRO A 282 -10.89 -2.33 6.05
C PRO A 282 -10.89 -3.77 5.51
N GLY A 283 -11.91 -4.09 4.75
CA GLY A 283 -12.04 -5.37 4.08
C GLY A 283 -13.16 -5.36 3.05
N TRP A 284 -13.36 -6.44 2.40
CA TRP A 284 -14.53 -6.64 1.55
C TRP A 284 -15.37 -7.83 1.96
N VAL A 285 -16.63 -7.79 1.58
CA VAL A 285 -17.56 -8.89 1.74
C VAL A 285 -17.27 -9.94 0.66
N ASN A 286 -16.96 -11.16 1.07
CA ASN A 286 -16.76 -12.30 0.17
C ASN A 286 -18.06 -13.01 -0.15
N ALA A 287 -18.86 -13.26 0.89
CA ALA A 287 -20.12 -14.00 0.78
C ALA A 287 -21.14 -13.50 1.80
N VAL A 288 -22.39 -13.69 1.47
CA VAL A 288 -23.54 -13.36 2.33
C VAL A 288 -24.50 -14.52 2.32
N ASP A 289 -25.01 -14.86 3.50
CA ASP A 289 -26.14 -15.76 3.71
C ASP A 289 -27.26 -14.91 4.34
N ASP A 290 -28.22 -14.51 3.51
CA ASP A 290 -29.31 -13.63 3.96
C ASP A 290 -30.24 -14.33 4.94
N ASP A 291 -30.50 -15.64 4.76
CA ASP A 291 -31.38 -16.42 5.63
C ASP A 291 -30.77 -16.62 7.03
N ALA A 292 -29.49 -16.94 7.08
CA ALA A 292 -28.75 -17.07 8.33
C ALA A 292 -28.26 -15.72 8.86
N GLN A 293 -28.39 -14.64 8.12
CA GLN A 293 -27.86 -13.30 8.45
C GLN A 293 -26.34 -13.30 8.68
N ILE A 294 -25.58 -14.05 7.86
CA ILE A 294 -24.14 -14.17 8.01
C ILE A 294 -23.42 -13.44 6.88
N VAL A 295 -22.47 -12.60 7.28
CA VAL A 295 -21.56 -11.90 6.37
C VAL A 295 -20.14 -12.45 6.56
N THR A 296 -19.49 -12.81 5.44
CA THR A 296 -18.10 -13.24 5.43
C THR A 296 -17.23 -12.08 4.92
N ILE A 297 -16.24 -11.66 5.71
CA ILE A 297 -15.37 -10.52 5.41
C ILE A 297 -13.91 -10.97 5.36
N THR A 298 -13.18 -10.63 4.30
CA THR A 298 -11.72 -10.73 4.24
C THR A 298 -11.10 -9.36 4.43
N PHE A 299 -10.18 -9.25 5.40
CA PHE A 299 -9.48 -7.99 5.68
C PHE A 299 -8.34 -7.74 4.70
N PHE A 300 -8.12 -6.47 4.39
CA PHE A 300 -7.04 -6.01 3.51
C PHE A 300 -5.69 -6.04 4.21
N ASP A 301 -4.63 -6.14 3.40
CA ASP A 301 -3.24 -5.94 3.83
C ASP A 301 -2.96 -4.47 4.19
N GLY A 302 -1.74 -4.19 4.69
CA GLY A 302 -1.34 -2.84 5.08
C GLY A 302 -1.91 -2.40 6.44
N VAL A 303 -2.35 -3.36 7.25
CA VAL A 303 -2.78 -3.16 8.64
C VAL A 303 -1.82 -3.90 9.58
N ASP A 304 -1.50 -3.31 10.73
CA ASP A 304 -0.70 -4.00 11.74
C ASP A 304 -1.41 -5.27 12.23
N SER A 305 -0.71 -6.40 12.17
CA SER A 305 -1.26 -7.72 12.55
C SER A 305 -1.80 -7.76 13.98
N LYS A 306 -1.25 -6.97 14.90
CA LYS A 306 -1.75 -6.90 16.28
C LYS A 306 -3.18 -6.40 16.37
N LEU A 307 -3.62 -5.55 15.42
CA LEU A 307 -5.02 -5.11 15.37
C LEU A 307 -5.97 -6.23 14.92
N LEU A 308 -5.48 -7.13 14.06
CA LEU A 308 -6.23 -8.31 13.66
C LEU A 308 -6.33 -9.33 14.79
N ASP A 309 -5.33 -9.43 15.67
CA ASP A 309 -5.38 -10.27 16.86
C ASP A 309 -6.45 -9.80 17.85
N GLU A 310 -6.78 -8.50 17.87
CA GLU A 310 -7.83 -7.92 18.70
C GLU A 310 -9.25 -8.38 18.33
N LEU A 311 -9.45 -8.97 17.14
CA LEU A 311 -10.72 -9.56 16.71
C LEU A 311 -11.19 -10.71 17.62
N ALA A 312 -10.26 -11.43 18.24
CA ALA A 312 -10.56 -12.54 19.13
C ALA A 312 -10.91 -12.10 20.56
N LEU A 313 -10.73 -10.82 20.89
CA LEU A 313 -11.00 -10.31 22.23
C LEU A 313 -12.50 -10.22 22.48
N THR A 314 -12.93 -10.71 23.65
CA THR A 314 -14.30 -10.59 24.10
C THR A 314 -14.43 -9.34 24.98
N ASN A 315 -15.53 -8.62 24.84
CA ASN A 315 -15.91 -7.62 25.85
C ASN A 315 -16.52 -8.34 27.05
N SER A 316 -15.70 -8.61 28.05
CA SER A 316 -16.21 -9.14 29.31
C SER A 316 -16.97 -8.07 30.14
N ASP A 317 -16.69 -6.77 29.91
CA ASP A 317 -17.26 -5.71 30.71
C ASP A 317 -17.48 -4.41 29.91
N LYS A 318 -18.72 -3.97 29.89
CA LYS A 318 -19.07 -2.53 29.79
C LYS A 318 -19.00 -1.80 28.46
N ILE A 319 -19.70 -2.27 27.44
CA ILE A 319 -20.31 -1.30 26.56
C ILE A 319 -21.80 -1.60 26.48
N GLY A 320 -22.56 -0.91 27.31
CA GLY A 320 -23.99 -0.83 27.22
C GLY A 320 -24.40 -0.08 25.97
N TRP A 321 -24.33 -0.71 24.82
CA TRP A 321 -25.00 -0.24 23.62
C TRP A 321 -26.35 -0.94 23.57
N PRO A 322 -27.46 -0.21 23.56
CA PRO A 322 -28.82 -0.77 23.59
C PRO A 322 -29.20 -1.55 22.33
N LEU A 323 -28.31 -1.68 21.35
CA LEU A 323 -28.57 -2.29 20.04
C LEU A 323 -28.17 -3.76 19.92
N PHE A 324 -27.50 -4.32 20.92
CA PHE A 324 -27.14 -5.73 20.87
C PHE A 324 -28.17 -6.58 21.61
N LYS A 325 -28.85 -7.49 20.90
CA LYS A 325 -29.45 -8.64 21.56
C LYS A 325 -28.35 -9.42 22.25
N GLU A 326 -28.60 -9.90 23.48
CA GLU A 326 -27.65 -10.79 24.13
C GLU A 326 -27.37 -11.97 23.21
N PRO A 327 -26.08 -12.28 22.96
CA PRO A 327 -25.74 -13.37 22.08
C PRO A 327 -26.16 -14.70 22.68
N GLU A 328 -26.46 -15.70 21.84
CA GLU A 328 -26.65 -17.10 22.26
C GLU A 328 -25.41 -17.60 23.03
N ASN A 329 -24.23 -17.00 22.76
CA ASN A 329 -23.01 -17.21 23.54
C ASN A 329 -22.48 -15.84 24.02
N PRO A 330 -22.66 -15.48 25.31
CA PRO A 330 -22.20 -14.19 25.86
C PRO A 330 -20.69 -13.99 25.81
N SER A 331 -19.91 -15.04 25.68
CA SER A 331 -18.44 -14.96 25.53
C SER A 331 -17.95 -14.83 24.08
N ALA A 332 -18.84 -14.83 23.09
CA ALA A 332 -18.43 -14.67 21.70
C ALA A 332 -17.89 -13.27 21.41
N PRO A 333 -16.80 -13.13 20.63
CA PRO A 333 -16.33 -11.83 20.16
C PRO A 333 -17.42 -11.12 19.35
N LYS A 334 -17.51 -9.81 19.51
CA LYS A 334 -18.51 -8.97 18.84
C LYS A 334 -17.86 -7.86 18.06
N GLY A 335 -18.60 -7.28 17.13
CA GLY A 335 -18.18 -6.10 16.40
C GLY A 335 -19.30 -5.50 15.58
N THR A 336 -18.98 -4.43 14.89
CA THR A 336 -19.91 -3.74 14.00
C THR A 336 -19.32 -3.59 12.61
N ILE A 337 -20.19 -3.64 11.59
CA ILE A 337 -19.84 -3.48 10.19
C ILE A 337 -20.42 -2.15 9.71
N ALA A 338 -19.57 -1.30 9.13
CA ALA A 338 -19.98 -0.10 8.41
C ALA A 338 -19.66 -0.26 6.92
N VAL A 339 -20.59 0.11 6.05
CA VAL A 339 -20.37 0.10 4.60
C VAL A 339 -19.43 1.24 4.23
N ALA A 340 -18.48 0.96 3.33
CA ALA A 340 -17.51 1.93 2.87
C ALA A 340 -17.45 1.99 1.34
N ARG A 341 -16.90 3.11 0.82
CA ARG A 341 -16.57 3.29 -0.60
C ARG A 341 -15.19 2.71 -0.92
N GLU A 342 -14.81 2.76 -2.21
CA GLU A 342 -13.47 2.38 -2.66
C GLU A 342 -12.37 3.22 -2.02
N SER A 343 -12.64 4.48 -1.66
CA SER A 343 -11.74 5.35 -0.91
C SER A 343 -11.62 4.99 0.57
N LEU A 344 -12.34 3.94 1.02
CA LEU A 344 -12.46 3.51 2.41
C LEU A 344 -13.21 4.49 3.34
N MET A 345 -13.80 5.55 2.81
CA MET A 345 -14.72 6.39 3.57
C MET A 345 -16.01 5.62 3.87
N THR A 346 -16.50 5.76 5.09
CA THR A 346 -17.78 5.20 5.50
C THR A 346 -18.87 6.26 5.37
N TYR A 347 -20.14 5.85 5.33
CA TYR A 347 -21.25 6.76 5.47
C TYR A 347 -21.17 7.46 6.85
N ASP A 348 -21.93 7.06 7.79
CA ASP A 348 -21.76 7.49 9.18
C ASP A 348 -21.38 6.24 10.00
N PRO A 349 -20.12 6.17 10.50
CA PRO A 349 -19.68 4.97 11.22
C PRO A 349 -20.41 4.79 12.55
N VAL A 350 -21.12 5.81 13.04
CA VAL A 350 -21.89 5.73 14.28
C VAL A 350 -23.32 5.26 14.01
N ASN A 351 -23.99 5.80 13.00
CA ASN A 351 -25.40 5.54 12.74
C ASN A 351 -25.65 4.46 11.67
N ASP A 352 -24.78 4.37 10.65
CA ASP A 352 -24.95 3.49 9.50
C ASP A 352 -24.17 2.17 9.63
N ARG A 353 -24.09 1.64 10.83
CA ARG A 353 -23.45 0.37 11.13
C ARG A 353 -24.42 -0.59 11.79
N LYS A 354 -24.17 -1.88 11.62
CA LYS A 354 -24.91 -2.92 12.32
C LYS A 354 -23.95 -3.82 13.08
N GLY A 355 -24.40 -4.22 14.26
CA GLY A 355 -23.71 -5.12 15.15
C GLY A 355 -23.85 -6.57 14.74
N GLY A 356 -22.97 -7.39 15.29
CA GLY A 356 -23.04 -8.83 15.13
C GLY A 356 -22.01 -9.56 15.99
N ASN A 357 -22.22 -10.88 16.05
CA ASN A 357 -21.30 -11.80 16.73
C ASN A 357 -20.34 -12.40 15.71
N ILE A 358 -19.05 -12.40 16.03
CA ILE A 358 -18.06 -13.14 15.24
C ILE A 358 -18.27 -14.62 15.52
N LEU A 359 -18.67 -15.36 14.50
CA LEU A 359 -18.86 -16.80 14.57
C LEU A 359 -17.54 -17.56 14.43
N ASP A 360 -16.65 -17.03 13.57
CA ASP A 360 -15.42 -17.71 13.19
C ASP A 360 -14.37 -16.69 12.74
N ILE A 361 -13.11 -16.93 13.12
CA ILE A 361 -11.94 -16.19 12.65
C ILE A 361 -11.02 -17.20 11.97
N LYS A 362 -10.87 -17.09 10.66
CA LYS A 362 -10.13 -18.04 9.84
C LYS A 362 -8.89 -17.42 9.23
N LYS A 363 -7.78 -18.13 9.32
CA LYS A 363 -6.60 -17.83 8.50
C LYS A 363 -6.78 -18.45 7.12
N ILE A 364 -6.62 -17.63 6.09
CA ILE A 364 -6.68 -18.03 4.69
C ILE A 364 -5.30 -17.80 4.04
N PRO A 365 -5.03 -18.33 2.84
CA PRO A 365 -3.80 -18.02 2.12
C PRO A 365 -3.62 -16.50 1.97
N ILE A 366 -2.39 -16.04 2.21
CA ILE A 366 -2.04 -14.63 2.02
C ILE A 366 -1.85 -14.39 0.52
N GLU A 367 -2.68 -13.52 -0.02
CA GLU A 367 -2.58 -13.01 -1.39
C GLU A 367 -2.19 -11.52 -1.35
N PRO A 368 -1.60 -10.98 -2.42
CA PRO A 368 -1.30 -9.55 -2.48
C PRO A 368 -2.55 -8.69 -2.26
N GLY A 369 -2.54 -7.86 -1.23
CA GLY A 369 -3.69 -7.06 -0.80
C GLY A 369 -4.58 -7.69 0.26
N SER A 370 -4.36 -8.97 0.60
CA SER A 370 -5.08 -9.68 1.68
C SER A 370 -4.21 -9.79 2.93
N SER A 371 -4.80 -9.53 4.08
CA SER A 371 -4.15 -9.80 5.37
C SER A 371 -4.03 -11.30 5.71
N GLY A 372 -4.67 -12.17 4.94
CA GLY A 372 -4.80 -13.59 5.26
C GLY A 372 -5.78 -13.89 6.39
N VAL A 373 -6.59 -12.91 6.82
CA VAL A 373 -7.59 -13.09 7.89
C VAL A 373 -8.99 -12.86 7.34
N GLN A 374 -9.85 -13.80 7.62
CA GLN A 374 -11.27 -13.78 7.26
C GLN A 374 -12.12 -14.03 8.49
N ILE A 375 -13.24 -13.32 8.61
CA ILE A 375 -14.23 -13.53 9.67
C ILE A 375 -15.60 -13.85 9.09
N ARG A 376 -16.40 -14.56 9.89
CA ARG A 376 -17.84 -14.71 9.65
C ARG A 376 -18.58 -14.05 10.79
N VAL A 377 -19.49 -13.16 10.45
CA VAL A 377 -20.24 -12.36 11.42
C VAL A 377 -21.73 -12.67 11.26
N LYS A 378 -22.38 -13.10 12.33
CA LYS A 378 -23.84 -13.15 12.39
C LYS A 378 -24.35 -11.76 12.75
N CYS A 379 -24.97 -11.09 11.81
CA CYS A 379 -25.47 -9.73 11.98
C CYS A 379 -26.85 -9.72 12.64
N ASP A 380 -27.09 -8.72 13.47
CA ASP A 380 -28.43 -8.48 14.06
C ASP A 380 -29.45 -8.03 13.01
N MET A 381 -28.95 -7.41 11.95
CA MET A 381 -29.72 -6.97 10.79
C MET A 381 -28.85 -6.95 9.55
N MET A 382 -29.41 -7.42 8.43
CA MET A 382 -28.78 -7.31 7.13
C MET A 382 -29.05 -5.96 6.49
N LEU A 383 -27.99 -5.31 6.00
CA LEU A 383 -28.11 -4.09 5.22
C LEU A 383 -27.94 -4.39 3.72
N GLU A 384 -28.57 -3.59 2.88
CA GLU A 384 -28.44 -3.70 1.42
C GLU A 384 -26.97 -3.58 0.96
N GLY A 385 -26.15 -2.80 1.68
CA GLY A 385 -24.71 -2.66 1.41
C GLY A 385 -23.87 -3.89 1.75
N TYR A 386 -24.42 -4.90 2.45
CA TYR A 386 -23.69 -6.14 2.75
C TYR A 386 -23.87 -7.12 1.58
N ARG A 387 -23.17 -6.87 0.48
CA ARG A 387 -23.19 -7.73 -0.72
C ARG A 387 -21.77 -8.10 -1.13
N PRO A 388 -21.58 -9.24 -1.77
CA PRO A 388 -20.26 -9.64 -2.26
C PRO A 388 -19.57 -8.53 -3.04
N ARG A 389 -18.26 -8.36 -2.83
CA ARG A 389 -17.37 -7.34 -3.38
C ARG A 389 -17.55 -5.92 -2.80
N ARG A 390 -18.56 -5.69 -1.96
CA ARG A 390 -18.68 -4.39 -1.27
C ARG A 390 -17.60 -4.24 -0.21
N ILE A 391 -17.11 -3.03 -0.09
CA ILE A 391 -16.09 -2.66 0.89
C ILE A 391 -16.77 -2.30 2.20
N VAL A 392 -16.18 -2.75 3.27
CA VAL A 392 -16.67 -2.53 4.64
C VAL A 392 -15.53 -2.17 5.57
N ARG A 393 -15.89 -1.54 6.68
CA ARG A 393 -15.05 -1.34 7.85
C ARG A 393 -15.62 -2.14 9.00
N PHE A 394 -14.79 -2.94 9.64
CA PHE A 394 -15.17 -3.72 10.81
C PHE A 394 -14.56 -3.13 12.08
N TYR A 395 -15.39 -2.89 13.09
CA TYR A 395 -14.98 -2.37 14.38
C TYR A 395 -15.17 -3.46 15.44
N PRO A 396 -14.10 -4.06 15.98
CA PRO A 396 -14.21 -4.92 17.15
C PRO A 396 -14.92 -4.19 18.30
N ALA A 397 -15.76 -4.86 19.05
CA ALA A 397 -16.53 -4.22 20.13
C ALA A 397 -15.65 -3.70 21.27
N THR A 398 -14.40 -4.13 21.36
CA THR A 398 -13.39 -3.59 22.28
C THR A 398 -12.90 -2.20 21.89
N TRP A 399 -13.14 -1.78 20.64
CA TRP A 399 -12.73 -0.47 20.16
C TRP A 399 -13.81 0.59 20.43
N LYS A 400 -13.35 1.78 20.81
CA LYS A 400 -14.26 2.92 20.94
C LYS A 400 -14.57 3.48 19.55
N VAL A 401 -15.80 3.36 19.13
CA VAL A 401 -16.24 4.02 17.90
C VAL A 401 -16.51 5.48 18.17
N ILE A 402 -15.87 6.33 17.40
CA ILE A 402 -16.01 7.79 17.46
C ILE A 402 -16.65 8.31 16.18
N ALA A 403 -17.32 9.45 16.30
CA ALA A 403 -17.77 10.19 15.11
C ALA A 403 -16.53 10.73 14.38
N LEU A 404 -16.41 10.39 13.11
CA LEU A 404 -15.37 10.96 12.25
C LEU A 404 -15.73 12.41 11.87
N PRO A 405 -14.74 13.25 11.50
CA PRO A 405 -15.00 14.54 10.88
C PRO A 405 -15.98 14.41 9.72
N LYS A 406 -16.82 15.43 9.50
CA LYS A 406 -17.84 15.39 8.43
C LYS A 406 -17.23 15.20 7.06
N GLU A 407 -16.04 15.74 6.85
CA GLU A 407 -15.28 15.64 5.62
C GLU A 407 -14.83 14.20 5.33
N GLU A 408 -14.69 13.38 6.36
CA GLU A 408 -14.33 11.97 6.26
C GLU A 408 -15.55 11.04 6.15
N GLN A 409 -16.76 11.59 6.15
CA GLN A 409 -17.99 10.82 6.02
C GLN A 409 -18.58 10.98 4.61
N PHE A 410 -19.02 9.88 4.04
CA PHE A 410 -19.73 9.92 2.76
C PHE A 410 -21.23 10.17 3.01
N HIS A 411 -21.75 11.28 2.55
CA HIS A 411 -23.15 11.66 2.76
C HIS A 411 -24.11 11.23 1.65
N GLY A 412 -23.71 10.34 0.76
CA GLY A 412 -24.60 9.64 -0.16
C GLY A 412 -25.49 10.50 -1.08
N ARG A 413 -25.15 11.77 -1.25
CA ARG A 413 -25.86 12.67 -2.15
C ARG A 413 -24.87 13.36 -3.06
N GLU A 414 -24.61 12.70 -4.16
CA GLU A 414 -24.32 13.40 -5.42
C GLU A 414 -24.49 12.42 -6.58
#